data_bf39e7f831f0ece84ad82ed00a911ae4
#
_entry.id   bf39e7f831f0ece84ad82ed00a911ae4
#
_cell.length_a   1.000
_cell.length_b   1.000
_cell.length_c   1.000
_cell.angle_alpha   90.00
_cell.angle_beta   90.00
_cell.angle_gamma   90.00
#
_symmetry.space_group_name_H-M   'P 1'
#
loop_
_entity.id
_entity.type
_entity.pdbx_description
1 polymer ?
#
loop_
_entity_poly.entity_id
_entity_poly.type
_entity_poly.pdbx_seq_one_letter_code
_entity_poly.pdbx_strand_id
1 'polypeptide(L)'
;MKTFGYLLMAVMACMTCSCRDEEPLPDPVPPVVEPENPGNPEEPDTGKVYLGIAPIIENMQEQRAVVENWKEGHCLGVTAAGDVNIPFTFDGRRWKAGKQVEVTAEQKVSAYYPYNVQYTDMTAIPVDITTQEDYMYGEGGVSVEKPSAALVMKHALSLVRILIKKNDYTGDGMVDAVTFGGVRLSASMDVTSGKLLPTGQPGEYKAGGNYTLDDASPVYVEAILMPVGTAEGITVNVHVDGRDFTYALPPTHVWNPGMIVSVSAILYSILKVKSLMIPF
;
A
#
# COMPACT_ATOMS: atom_id res chain seq x y z
N MET A 1 42.15 -46.19 -25.09
CA MET A 1 42.25 -47.57 -24.55
C MET A 1 41.86 -47.59 -23.10
N LYS A 2 40.97 -48.56 -22.77
CA LYS A 2 40.53 -49.02 -21.42
C LYS A 2 39.42 -48.15 -20.78
N THR A 3 38.29 -48.57 -20.74
CA THR A 3 37.37 -49.72 -20.50
C THR A 3 36.53 -49.47 -19.28
N PHE A 4 35.23 -49.35 -19.55
CA PHE A 4 34.02 -49.80 -18.90
C PHE A 4 34.13 -50.48 -17.51
N GLY A 5 33.25 -50.12 -16.63
CA GLY A 5 32.85 -50.89 -15.46
C GLY A 5 31.40 -50.59 -15.07
N TYR A 6 30.43 -51.32 -15.62
CA TYR A 6 29.06 -51.38 -15.16
C TYR A 6 29.00 -52.20 -13.87
N LEU A 7 28.39 -51.71 -12.83
CA LEU A 7 27.98 -52.52 -11.67
C LEU A 7 26.45 -52.51 -11.56
N LEU A 8 25.91 -53.60 -11.96
CA LEU A 8 24.50 -53.98 -11.84
C LEU A 8 24.26 -54.48 -10.40
N MET A 9 23.41 -53.80 -9.63
CA MET A 9 22.96 -54.31 -8.34
C MET A 9 21.47 -54.62 -8.39
N ALA A 10 21.18 -55.92 -8.31
CA ALA A 10 19.82 -56.46 -8.24
C ALA A 10 19.20 -56.13 -6.88
N VAL A 11 18.01 -55.57 -6.89
CA VAL A 11 17.19 -55.38 -5.69
C VAL A 11 16.20 -56.53 -5.60
N MET A 12 16.38 -57.30 -4.59
CA MET A 12 15.54 -58.45 -4.20
C MET A 12 14.27 -57.93 -3.51
N ALA A 13 13.12 -58.18 -4.09
CA ALA A 13 11.82 -57.85 -3.53
C ALA A 13 11.50 -58.78 -2.35
N CYS A 14 11.41 -58.21 -1.15
CA CYS A 14 10.75 -58.82 0.00
C CYS A 14 9.30 -58.35 0.06
N MET A 15 8.36 -59.22 -0.30
CA MET A 15 6.94 -59.02 0.03
C MET A 15 6.74 -59.33 1.51
N THR A 16 6.53 -58.30 2.32
CA THR A 16 5.90 -58.47 3.64
C THR A 16 4.47 -58.00 3.52
N CYS A 17 3.56 -58.92 3.66
CA CYS A 17 2.13 -58.74 3.84
C CYS A 17 1.94 -58.08 5.21
N SER A 18 1.66 -56.76 5.24
CA SER A 18 1.24 -56.08 6.46
C SER A 18 -0.25 -55.81 6.36
N CYS A 19 -1.00 -56.37 7.28
CA CYS A 19 -2.40 -56.09 7.49
C CYS A 19 -2.55 -54.58 7.70
N ARG A 20 -3.31 -53.95 6.83
CA ARG A 20 -3.75 -52.55 7.02
C ARG A 20 -4.91 -52.61 8.01
N ASP A 21 -4.67 -52.08 9.22
CA ASP A 21 -5.76 -51.67 10.06
C ASP A 21 -6.44 -50.47 9.35
N GLU A 22 -7.72 -50.60 9.05
CA GLU A 22 -8.54 -49.50 8.53
C GLU A 22 -8.63 -48.45 9.63
N GLU A 23 -7.96 -47.31 9.42
CA GLU A 23 -8.24 -46.11 10.23
C GLU A 23 -9.72 -45.74 10.04
N PRO A 24 -10.46 -45.49 11.12
CA PRO A 24 -11.82 -44.99 11.01
C PRO A 24 -11.85 -43.67 10.24
N LEU A 25 -12.77 -43.60 9.27
CA LEU A 25 -13.03 -42.36 8.54
C LEU A 25 -13.20 -41.20 9.53
N PRO A 26 -12.58 -40.04 9.30
CA PRO A 26 -12.80 -38.87 10.14
C PRO A 26 -14.28 -38.53 10.12
N ASP A 27 -14.82 -38.23 11.27
CA ASP A 27 -16.21 -37.79 11.45
C ASP A 27 -16.53 -36.68 10.47
N PRO A 28 -17.74 -36.59 9.91
CA PRO A 28 -18.15 -35.54 9.02
C PRO A 28 -17.91 -34.20 9.69
N VAL A 29 -17.09 -33.36 9.07
CA VAL A 29 -16.85 -31.96 9.51
C VAL A 29 -18.21 -31.31 9.67
N PRO A 30 -18.56 -30.80 10.86
CA PRO A 30 -19.81 -30.11 11.03
C PRO A 30 -19.88 -28.94 10.03
N PRO A 31 -21.08 -28.61 9.51
CA PRO A 31 -21.22 -27.53 8.55
C PRO A 31 -20.54 -26.29 9.12
N VAL A 32 -19.70 -25.66 8.31
CA VAL A 32 -19.09 -24.35 8.63
C VAL A 32 -20.26 -23.43 8.91
N VAL A 33 -20.54 -23.21 10.18
CA VAL A 33 -21.44 -22.15 10.61
C VAL A 33 -20.74 -20.86 10.19
N GLU A 34 -21.29 -20.16 9.19
CA GLU A 34 -20.88 -18.79 8.91
C GLU A 34 -20.85 -18.08 10.27
N PRO A 35 -19.76 -17.32 10.59
CA PRO A 35 -19.72 -16.61 11.87
C PRO A 35 -20.94 -15.72 11.93
N GLU A 36 -21.88 -16.08 12.79
CA GLU A 36 -22.98 -15.22 13.16
C GLU A 36 -22.34 -13.88 13.54
N ASN A 37 -22.74 -12.83 12.83
CA ASN A 37 -22.39 -11.46 13.15
C ASN A 37 -22.64 -11.27 14.66
N PRO A 38 -21.59 -11.19 15.53
CA PRO A 38 -21.82 -11.03 16.96
C PRO A 38 -22.46 -9.67 17.15
N GLY A 39 -23.77 -9.67 17.26
CA GLY A 39 -24.55 -8.48 17.53
C GLY A 39 -23.94 -7.74 18.70
N ASN A 40 -23.93 -6.42 18.55
CA ASN A 40 -23.64 -5.49 19.65
C ASN A 40 -24.47 -5.92 20.89
N PRO A 41 -23.89 -5.94 22.12
CA PRO A 41 -24.65 -6.36 23.29
C PRO A 41 -25.92 -5.49 23.46
N GLU A 42 -27.05 -6.15 23.37
CA GLU A 42 -28.40 -5.77 23.80
C GLU A 42 -28.76 -4.27 23.82
N GLU A 43 -28.91 -3.65 22.63
CA GLU A 43 -29.93 -2.60 22.49
C GLU A 43 -31.25 -3.27 22.13
N PRO A 44 -32.40 -2.74 22.65
CA PRO A 44 -33.72 -3.29 22.33
C PRO A 44 -33.88 -3.27 20.80
N ASP A 45 -34.37 -4.39 20.24
CA ASP A 45 -34.70 -4.51 18.82
C ASP A 45 -35.73 -3.44 18.44
N THR A 46 -35.24 -2.30 17.99
CA THR A 46 -36.03 -1.17 17.54
C THR A 46 -36.51 -1.35 16.10
N GLY A 47 -36.13 -2.45 15.43
CA GLY A 47 -36.34 -2.66 14.00
C GLY A 47 -35.49 -1.73 13.13
N LYS A 48 -34.57 -0.98 13.73
CA LYS A 48 -33.66 -0.07 13.03
C LYS A 48 -32.37 -0.77 12.61
N VAL A 49 -31.94 -0.47 11.41
CA VAL A 49 -30.72 -1.04 10.82
C VAL A 49 -29.67 0.06 10.74
N TYR A 50 -28.49 -0.23 11.24
CA TYR A 50 -27.39 0.75 11.29
C TYR A 50 -26.25 0.41 10.34
N LEU A 51 -25.61 1.46 9.83
CA LEU A 51 -24.48 1.38 8.91
C LEU A 51 -23.28 0.64 9.52
N GLY A 52 -22.86 -0.43 8.86
CA GLY A 52 -21.55 -1.06 9.03
C GLY A 52 -20.65 -0.80 7.83
N ILE A 53 -19.36 -1.05 7.98
CA ILE A 53 -18.40 -1.02 6.87
C ILE A 53 -17.50 -2.25 6.87
N ALA A 54 -17.13 -2.70 5.68
CA ALA A 54 -16.17 -3.77 5.43
C ALA A 54 -15.13 -3.30 4.40
N PRO A 55 -14.18 -2.45 4.80
CA PRO A 55 -13.18 -1.91 3.86
C PRO A 55 -12.09 -2.92 3.56
N ILE A 56 -11.82 -3.11 2.28
CA ILE A 56 -10.73 -3.91 1.73
C ILE A 56 -9.76 -2.94 1.06
N ILE A 57 -8.46 -3.05 1.36
CA ILE A 57 -7.43 -2.25 0.69
C ILE A 57 -7.14 -2.89 -0.66
N GLU A 58 -7.23 -2.09 -1.73
CA GLU A 58 -6.80 -2.51 -3.06
C GLU A 58 -5.28 -2.69 -3.03
N ASN A 59 -4.80 -3.90 -3.33
CA ASN A 59 -3.38 -4.16 -3.34
C ASN A 59 -2.69 -3.33 -4.42
N MET A 60 -1.64 -2.61 -4.04
CA MET A 60 -0.69 -2.08 -5.02
C MET A 60 -0.08 -3.26 -5.77
N GLN A 61 0.01 -3.16 -7.09
CA GLN A 61 0.74 -4.14 -7.88
C GLN A 61 2.21 -4.10 -7.46
N GLU A 62 2.68 -5.23 -6.87
CA GLU A 62 4.02 -5.52 -6.33
C GLU A 62 4.38 -4.93 -4.96
N GLN A 63 4.24 -5.81 -3.99
CA GLN A 63 4.87 -5.95 -2.66
C GLN A 63 5.34 -4.68 -1.93
N ARG A 64 4.57 -4.31 -0.94
CA ARG A 64 4.65 -3.30 0.12
C ARG A 64 3.92 -1.99 -0.20
N ALA A 65 2.60 -2.02 -0.13
CA ALA A 65 1.82 -0.82 0.13
C ALA A 65 2.21 -0.25 1.51
N VAL A 66 2.14 1.05 1.66
CA VAL A 66 2.40 1.70 2.96
C VAL A 66 1.39 1.25 4.00
N VAL A 67 0.14 1.02 3.58
CA VAL A 67 -0.89 0.34 4.38
C VAL A 67 -1.37 -0.90 3.61
N GLU A 68 -0.85 -2.06 3.96
CA GLU A 68 -1.26 -3.34 3.34
C GLU A 68 -2.45 -3.97 4.05
N ASN A 69 -2.58 -3.73 5.34
CA ASN A 69 -3.63 -4.28 6.18
C ASN A 69 -4.08 -3.28 7.24
N TRP A 70 -5.33 -3.37 7.60
CA TRP A 70 -5.88 -2.59 8.71
C TRP A 70 -5.27 -3.03 10.03
N LYS A 71 -4.90 -2.07 10.86
CA LYS A 71 -4.37 -2.28 12.22
C LYS A 71 -5.29 -1.62 13.22
N GLU A 72 -5.30 -2.13 14.43
CA GLU A 72 -6.02 -1.51 15.54
C GLU A 72 -5.66 -0.02 15.67
N GLY A 73 -6.69 0.81 15.80
CA GLY A 73 -6.54 2.27 15.84
C GLY A 73 -6.64 2.97 14.47
N HIS A 74 -6.55 2.25 13.34
CA HIS A 74 -6.82 2.87 12.04
C HIS A 74 -8.25 3.42 12.02
N CYS A 75 -8.42 4.64 11.50
CA CYS A 75 -9.70 5.33 11.47
C CYS A 75 -9.99 5.87 10.07
N LEU A 76 -11.19 5.58 9.57
CA LEU A 76 -11.72 6.11 8.31
C LEU A 76 -12.70 7.25 8.58
N GLY A 77 -12.71 8.25 7.72
CA GLY A 77 -13.80 9.21 7.63
C GLY A 77 -14.84 8.71 6.64
N VAL A 78 -16.06 8.47 7.11
CA VAL A 78 -17.16 7.92 6.29
C VAL A 78 -18.25 8.95 6.10
N THR A 79 -18.80 9.02 4.90
CA THR A 79 -19.94 9.86 4.54
C THR A 79 -21.07 8.99 4.05
N ALA A 80 -22.24 9.09 4.68
CA ALA A 80 -23.45 8.34 4.34
C ALA A 80 -24.70 9.02 4.88
N ALA A 81 -25.84 8.87 4.22
CA ALA A 81 -27.16 9.33 4.66
C ALA A 81 -27.24 10.83 5.02
N GLY A 82 -26.43 11.66 4.38
CA GLY A 82 -26.34 13.11 4.71
C GLY A 82 -25.42 13.43 5.89
N ASP A 83 -24.96 12.44 6.62
CA ASP A 83 -23.91 12.60 7.64
C ASP A 83 -22.53 12.58 6.97
N VAL A 84 -21.69 13.55 7.30
CA VAL A 84 -20.37 13.74 6.72
C VAL A 84 -19.30 13.47 7.75
N ASN A 85 -18.22 12.83 7.32
CA ASN A 85 -17.00 12.63 8.11
C ASN A 85 -17.22 11.90 9.43
N ILE A 86 -17.98 10.81 9.40
CA ILE A 86 -18.22 9.96 10.56
C ILE A 86 -16.98 9.11 10.81
N PRO A 87 -16.36 9.13 12.01
CA PRO A 87 -15.23 8.28 12.30
C PRO A 87 -15.65 6.82 12.43
N PHE A 88 -14.97 5.94 11.70
CA PHE A 88 -15.02 4.50 11.89
C PHE A 88 -13.63 4.00 12.28
N THR A 89 -13.50 3.48 13.48
CA THR A 89 -12.21 3.01 14.03
C THR A 89 -12.16 1.49 14.04
N PHE A 90 -11.06 0.93 13.58
CA PHE A 90 -10.80 -0.51 13.63
C PHE A 90 -10.26 -0.91 14.99
N ASP A 91 -10.91 -1.87 15.66
CA ASP A 91 -10.52 -2.36 17.00
C ASP A 91 -9.65 -3.62 16.95
N GLY A 92 -9.08 -3.94 15.78
CA GLY A 92 -8.33 -5.18 15.54
C GLY A 92 -9.18 -6.35 15.04
N ARG A 93 -10.51 -6.24 15.09
CA ARG A 93 -11.45 -7.28 14.63
C ARG A 93 -12.57 -6.71 13.76
N ARG A 94 -13.11 -5.56 14.13
CA ARG A 94 -14.25 -4.92 13.46
C ARG A 94 -14.13 -3.41 13.46
N TRP A 95 -14.85 -2.78 12.57
CA TRP A 95 -14.99 -1.33 12.49
C TRP A 95 -16.11 -0.85 13.40
N LYS A 96 -15.82 0.14 14.25
CA LYS A 96 -16.77 0.75 15.16
C LYS A 96 -17.05 2.17 14.72
N ALA A 97 -18.35 2.48 14.50
CA ALA A 97 -18.80 3.82 14.20
C ALA A 97 -18.71 4.71 15.46
N GLY A 98 -18.18 5.92 15.30
CA GLY A 98 -18.23 6.93 16.36
C GLY A 98 -19.64 7.55 16.52
N LYS A 99 -20.49 7.39 15.53
CA LYS A 99 -21.91 7.79 15.52
C LYS A 99 -22.71 6.73 14.78
N GLN A 100 -23.84 6.29 15.35
CA GLN A 100 -24.78 5.43 14.66
C GLN A 100 -25.49 6.17 13.53
N VAL A 101 -25.52 5.57 12.34
CA VAL A 101 -26.21 6.07 11.16
C VAL A 101 -27.26 5.06 10.75
N GLU A 102 -28.51 5.43 10.78
CA GLU A 102 -29.64 4.56 10.39
C GLU A 102 -29.67 4.42 8.86
N VAL A 103 -29.78 3.18 8.39
CA VAL A 103 -29.95 2.86 6.96
C VAL A 103 -31.42 2.65 6.69
N THR A 104 -32.04 3.60 6.01
CA THR A 104 -33.51 3.58 5.73
C THR A 104 -33.83 3.26 4.28
N ALA A 105 -32.85 3.36 3.39
CA ALA A 105 -32.99 3.12 1.96
C ALA A 105 -31.64 2.76 1.34
N GLU A 106 -31.66 2.34 0.07
CA GLU A 106 -30.44 2.19 -0.71
C GLU A 106 -29.72 3.53 -0.88
N GLN A 107 -28.41 3.55 -0.59
CA GLN A 107 -27.61 4.76 -0.65
C GLN A 107 -26.14 4.45 -0.88
N LYS A 108 -25.43 5.46 -1.39
CA LYS A 108 -23.97 5.43 -1.51
C LYS A 108 -23.30 5.76 -0.18
N VAL A 109 -22.15 5.14 0.02
CA VAL A 109 -21.23 5.39 1.12
C VAL A 109 -19.87 5.70 0.52
N SER A 110 -19.24 6.79 0.92
CA SER A 110 -17.84 7.09 0.59
C SER A 110 -16.99 7.13 1.84
N ALA A 111 -15.72 6.79 1.70
CA ALA A 111 -14.78 6.77 2.80
C ALA A 111 -13.39 7.24 2.36
N TYR A 112 -12.65 7.77 3.31
CA TYR A 112 -11.24 8.13 3.11
C TYR A 112 -10.39 7.75 4.33
N TYR A 113 -9.10 7.64 4.12
CA TYR A 113 -8.05 7.44 5.11
C TYR A 113 -6.89 8.39 4.84
N PRO A 114 -6.19 8.90 5.88
CA PRO A 114 -6.51 8.81 7.30
C PRO A 114 -7.63 9.79 7.73
N TYR A 115 -8.42 9.40 8.71
CA TYR A 115 -9.46 10.25 9.28
C TYR A 115 -8.89 11.50 9.94
N ASN A 116 -9.55 12.64 9.70
CA ASN A 116 -9.27 13.86 10.44
C ASN A 116 -10.60 14.56 10.79
N VAL A 117 -10.84 14.83 12.06
CA VAL A 117 -12.06 15.47 12.56
C VAL A 117 -12.30 16.87 11.99
N GLN A 118 -11.25 17.56 11.54
CA GLN A 118 -11.34 18.92 11.00
C GLN A 118 -11.79 18.97 9.54
N TYR A 119 -11.85 17.84 8.85
CA TYR A 119 -12.25 17.83 7.45
C TYR A 119 -13.78 17.88 7.34
N THR A 120 -14.28 18.94 6.72
CA THR A 120 -15.71 19.21 6.54
C THR A 120 -16.14 19.17 5.08
N ASP A 121 -15.22 19.37 4.15
CA ASP A 121 -15.43 19.32 2.71
C ASP A 121 -14.81 18.07 2.11
N MET A 122 -15.65 17.07 1.83
CA MET A 122 -15.21 15.79 1.24
C MET A 122 -14.83 15.89 -0.24
N THR A 123 -15.06 17.03 -0.86
CA THR A 123 -14.61 17.28 -2.25
C THR A 123 -13.19 17.86 -2.31
N ALA A 124 -12.63 18.26 -1.17
CA ALA A 124 -11.34 18.91 -1.11
C ALA A 124 -10.57 18.67 0.20
N ILE A 125 -10.46 17.41 0.66
CA ILE A 125 -9.66 17.12 1.86
C ILE A 125 -8.17 17.43 1.61
N PRO A 126 -7.47 18.05 2.58
CA PRO A 126 -6.05 18.34 2.45
C PRO A 126 -5.20 17.06 2.39
N VAL A 127 -4.23 17.04 1.49
CA VAL A 127 -3.20 16.00 1.35
C VAL A 127 -1.84 16.65 1.47
N ASP A 128 -0.98 16.13 2.33
CA ASP A 128 0.39 16.59 2.55
C ASP A 128 1.36 15.39 2.50
N ILE A 129 2.19 15.33 1.46
CA ILE A 129 3.15 14.22 1.32
C ILE A 129 4.31 14.31 2.30
N THR A 130 4.54 15.44 2.95
CA THR A 130 5.64 15.57 3.92
C THR A 130 5.44 14.71 5.15
N THR A 131 4.19 14.33 5.46
CA THR A 131 3.85 13.41 6.53
C THR A 131 4.16 11.96 6.19
N GLN A 132 4.30 11.64 4.89
CA GLN A 132 4.45 10.27 4.38
C GLN A 132 3.31 9.33 4.79
N GLU A 133 2.14 9.90 5.06
CA GLU A 133 0.91 9.14 5.27
C GLU A 133 0.33 8.68 3.94
N ASP A 134 -0.27 7.50 3.96
CA ASP A 134 -0.94 6.94 2.80
C ASP A 134 -2.38 7.41 2.76
N TYR A 135 -2.71 8.19 1.76
CA TYR A 135 -4.08 8.67 1.56
C TYR A 135 -4.84 7.70 0.67
N MET A 136 -6.00 7.25 1.17
CA MET A 136 -6.88 6.32 0.45
C MET A 136 -8.31 6.86 0.38
N TYR A 137 -9.04 6.39 -0.62
CA TYR A 137 -10.44 6.70 -0.84
C TYR A 137 -11.17 5.45 -1.35
N GLY A 138 -12.48 5.39 -1.12
CA GLY A 138 -13.31 4.30 -1.62
C GLY A 138 -14.80 4.59 -1.55
N GLU A 139 -15.55 3.91 -2.38
CA GLU A 139 -17.01 3.97 -2.40
C GLU A 139 -17.63 2.58 -2.29
N GLY A 140 -18.84 2.54 -1.77
CA GLY A 140 -19.68 1.35 -1.70
C GLY A 140 -21.16 1.74 -1.64
N GLY A 141 -21.99 0.75 -1.49
CA GLY A 141 -23.43 0.93 -1.31
C GLY A 141 -23.97 0.14 -0.12
N VAL A 142 -25.05 0.60 0.45
CA VAL A 142 -25.81 -0.10 1.48
C VAL A 142 -27.29 -0.07 1.19
N SER A 143 -28.02 -1.04 1.71
CA SER A 143 -29.49 -1.04 1.77
C SER A 143 -29.94 -1.57 3.14
N VAL A 144 -31.21 -1.53 3.41
CA VAL A 144 -31.78 -2.10 4.65
C VAL A 144 -31.46 -3.59 4.79
N GLU A 145 -31.44 -4.34 3.65
CA GLU A 145 -31.13 -5.77 3.63
C GLU A 145 -29.63 -6.05 3.70
N LYS A 146 -28.81 -5.06 3.29
CA LYS A 146 -27.34 -5.14 3.30
C LYS A 146 -26.76 -3.87 3.92
N PRO A 147 -26.81 -3.71 5.24
CA PRO A 147 -26.43 -2.48 5.91
C PRO A 147 -24.92 -2.28 6.05
N SER A 148 -24.11 -3.24 5.64
CA SER A 148 -22.64 -3.15 5.67
C SER A 148 -22.09 -2.79 4.28
N ALA A 149 -21.45 -1.63 4.16
CA ALA A 149 -20.81 -1.19 2.93
C ALA A 149 -19.51 -1.96 2.68
N ALA A 150 -19.43 -2.71 1.59
CA ALA A 150 -18.16 -3.21 1.08
C ALA A 150 -17.44 -2.06 0.38
N LEU A 151 -16.34 -1.58 0.98
CA LEU A 151 -15.55 -0.46 0.47
C LEU A 151 -14.22 -0.97 -0.09
N VAL A 152 -13.97 -0.73 -1.38
CA VAL A 152 -12.65 -0.98 -1.97
C VAL A 152 -11.84 0.31 -1.83
N MET A 153 -10.91 0.32 -0.89
CA MET A 153 -10.07 1.48 -0.59
C MET A 153 -8.86 1.50 -1.54
N LYS A 154 -8.77 2.56 -2.34
CA LYS A 154 -7.73 2.79 -3.35
C LYS A 154 -6.72 3.80 -2.84
N HIS A 155 -5.44 3.57 -3.12
CA HIS A 155 -4.39 4.54 -2.81
C HIS A 155 -4.47 5.75 -3.75
N ALA A 156 -4.47 6.94 -3.19
CA ALA A 156 -4.48 8.19 -3.97
C ALA A 156 -3.08 8.65 -4.38
N LEU A 157 -2.06 8.20 -3.67
CA LEU A 157 -0.65 8.54 -3.88
C LEU A 157 0.10 7.38 -4.55
N SER A 158 1.37 7.61 -4.87
CA SER A 158 2.27 6.61 -5.47
C SER A 158 3.47 6.38 -4.58
N LEU A 159 3.95 5.15 -4.48
CA LEU A 159 5.21 4.83 -3.81
C LEU A 159 6.35 4.86 -4.83
N VAL A 160 7.27 5.80 -4.68
CA VAL A 160 8.46 5.90 -5.52
C VAL A 160 9.66 5.38 -4.76
N ARG A 161 10.33 4.39 -5.34
CA ARG A 161 11.49 3.71 -4.76
C ARG A 161 12.74 4.06 -5.56
N ILE A 162 13.75 4.59 -4.90
CA ILE A 162 15.07 4.81 -5.49
C ILE A 162 15.98 3.68 -5.06
N LEU A 163 16.52 2.98 -6.06
CA LEU A 163 17.54 1.96 -5.87
C LEU A 163 18.91 2.60 -6.13
N ILE A 164 19.75 2.73 -5.10
CA ILE A 164 21.08 3.33 -5.20
C ILE A 164 22.13 2.22 -5.18
N LYS A 165 23.00 2.20 -6.21
CA LYS A 165 24.11 1.25 -6.34
C LYS A 165 25.42 2.00 -6.34
N LYS A 166 26.42 1.49 -5.61
CA LYS A 166 27.77 2.07 -5.55
C LYS A 166 28.52 1.92 -6.87
N ASN A 167 28.39 0.76 -7.50
CA ASN A 167 29.10 0.40 -8.75
C ASN A 167 30.60 0.75 -8.65
N ASP A 168 31.18 1.45 -9.64
CA ASP A 168 32.63 1.85 -9.67
C ASP A 168 32.89 3.15 -8.91
N TYR A 169 32.00 3.61 -8.07
CA TYR A 169 32.24 4.77 -7.23
C TYR A 169 33.32 4.46 -6.19
N THR A 170 34.41 5.24 -6.22
CA THR A 170 35.63 4.96 -5.42
C THR A 170 35.63 5.62 -4.04
N GLY A 171 34.63 6.44 -3.71
CA GLY A 171 34.46 7.05 -2.40
C GLY A 171 33.98 6.06 -1.34
N ASP A 172 33.86 6.54 -0.10
CA ASP A 172 33.37 5.74 1.04
C ASP A 172 31.91 5.30 0.85
N GLY A 173 31.13 6.08 0.12
CA GLY A 173 29.72 5.79 -0.17
C GLY A 173 28.78 6.20 0.95
N MET A 174 29.14 7.20 1.74
CA MET A 174 28.29 7.77 2.79
C MET A 174 27.21 8.64 2.16
N VAL A 175 25.96 8.16 2.13
CA VAL A 175 24.81 8.90 1.64
C VAL A 175 24.18 9.70 2.77
N ASP A 176 24.30 11.02 2.72
CA ASP A 176 23.77 11.92 3.75
C ASP A 176 22.32 12.33 3.47
N ALA A 177 21.92 12.37 2.19
CA ALA A 177 20.59 12.73 1.79
C ALA A 177 20.19 12.15 0.44
N VAL A 178 18.91 11.81 0.31
CA VAL A 178 18.24 11.57 -0.97
C VAL A 178 17.05 12.51 -1.05
N THR A 179 17.02 13.39 -2.04
CA THR A 179 16.02 14.45 -2.16
C THR A 179 15.35 14.41 -3.52
N PHE A 180 14.03 14.48 -3.53
CA PHE A 180 13.24 14.73 -4.74
C PHE A 180 13.01 16.23 -4.89
N GLY A 181 13.45 16.81 -6.00
CA GLY A 181 13.18 18.20 -6.38
C GLY A 181 12.06 18.30 -7.40
N GLY A 182 11.34 19.43 -7.40
CA GLY A 182 10.27 19.70 -8.36
C GLY A 182 8.97 18.91 -8.11
N VAL A 183 8.83 18.27 -6.95
CA VAL A 183 7.63 17.49 -6.60
C VAL A 183 6.55 18.38 -5.97
N ARG A 184 5.29 18.02 -6.14
CA ARG A 184 4.17 18.66 -5.44
C ARG A 184 4.09 18.12 -4.02
N LEU A 185 4.13 19.00 -3.02
CA LEU A 185 4.13 18.64 -1.61
C LEU A 185 2.74 18.54 -1.03
N SER A 186 1.77 19.27 -1.60
CA SER A 186 0.40 19.33 -1.11
C SER A 186 -0.62 19.32 -2.24
N ALA A 187 -1.81 18.82 -1.92
CA ALA A 187 -2.97 18.79 -2.80
C ALA A 187 -4.27 18.89 -1.99
N SER A 188 -5.39 19.04 -2.68
CA SER A 188 -6.70 18.67 -2.17
C SER A 188 -7.18 17.42 -2.88
N MET A 189 -7.85 16.51 -2.17
CA MET A 189 -8.40 15.25 -2.69
C MET A 189 -9.92 15.24 -2.61
N ASP A 190 -10.55 14.92 -3.72
CA ASP A 190 -11.97 14.59 -3.74
C ASP A 190 -12.15 13.12 -3.29
N VAL A 191 -12.85 12.90 -2.21
CA VAL A 191 -13.02 11.57 -1.58
C VAL A 191 -13.77 10.59 -2.47
N THR A 192 -14.67 11.06 -3.33
CA THR A 192 -15.48 10.17 -4.17
C THR A 192 -14.70 9.66 -5.39
N SER A 193 -13.84 10.48 -5.95
CA SER A 193 -13.08 10.16 -7.15
C SER A 193 -11.60 9.84 -6.92
N GLY A 194 -11.07 10.21 -5.75
CA GLY A 194 -9.63 10.18 -5.45
C GLY A 194 -8.82 11.20 -6.25
N LYS A 195 -9.50 12.10 -6.97
CA LYS A 195 -8.82 13.12 -7.79
C LYS A 195 -8.05 14.08 -6.91
N LEU A 196 -6.76 14.20 -7.19
CA LEU A 196 -5.87 15.16 -6.54
C LEU A 196 -5.77 16.44 -7.37
N LEU A 197 -5.94 17.58 -6.71
CA LEU A 197 -5.66 18.91 -7.25
C LEU A 197 -4.46 19.48 -6.49
N PRO A 198 -3.26 19.49 -7.09
CA PRO A 198 -2.07 20.03 -6.44
C PRO A 198 -2.26 21.48 -5.99
N THR A 199 -1.81 21.80 -4.78
CA THR A 199 -1.81 23.14 -4.19
C THR A 199 -0.38 23.62 -3.99
N GLY A 200 -0.17 24.93 -4.02
CA GLY A 200 1.16 25.53 -3.87
C GLY A 200 2.10 25.30 -5.08
N GLN A 201 3.36 25.68 -4.92
CA GLN A 201 4.40 25.50 -5.91
C GLN A 201 5.10 24.15 -5.70
N PRO A 202 5.74 23.58 -6.75
CA PRO A 202 6.65 22.45 -6.57
C PRO A 202 7.75 22.78 -5.57
N GLY A 203 8.17 21.81 -4.80
CA GLY A 203 9.18 21.95 -3.77
C GLY A 203 10.15 20.76 -3.75
N GLU A 204 10.87 20.65 -2.65
CA GLU A 204 11.79 19.55 -2.40
C GLU A 204 11.30 18.68 -1.25
N TYR A 205 11.46 17.36 -1.41
CA TYR A 205 11.18 16.38 -0.37
C TYR A 205 12.42 15.53 -0.10
N LYS A 206 12.93 15.55 1.14
CA LYS A 206 14.04 14.70 1.59
C LYS A 206 13.48 13.33 1.99
N ALA A 207 13.73 12.31 1.17
CA ALA A 207 13.20 10.96 1.36
C ALA A 207 14.02 10.11 2.34
N GLY A 208 15.34 10.37 2.46
CA GLY A 208 16.19 9.59 3.36
C GLY A 208 17.62 10.10 3.41
N GLY A 209 18.47 9.37 4.13
CA GLY A 209 19.90 9.66 4.32
C GLY A 209 20.48 8.76 5.41
N ASN A 210 21.78 8.95 5.70
CA ASN A 210 22.57 8.16 6.66
C ASN A 210 22.70 6.67 6.27
N TYR A 211 22.93 6.42 5.00
CA TYR A 211 23.22 5.07 4.48
C TYR A 211 24.67 4.97 4.08
N THR A 212 25.25 3.77 4.17
CA THR A 212 26.55 3.45 3.56
C THR A 212 26.31 2.51 2.39
N LEU A 213 26.76 2.89 1.21
CA LEU A 213 26.69 2.06 0.02
C LEU A 213 27.81 1.04 0.03
N ASP A 214 27.49 -0.19 -0.28
CA ASP A 214 28.47 -1.24 -0.57
C ASP A 214 28.28 -1.79 -1.99
N ASP A 215 29.25 -2.57 -2.46
CA ASP A 215 29.22 -3.15 -3.81
C ASP A 215 28.28 -4.37 -3.89
N ALA A 216 27.95 -4.98 -2.74
CA ALA A 216 27.18 -6.21 -2.67
C ALA A 216 25.67 -5.96 -2.56
N SER A 217 25.28 -4.87 -1.89
CA SER A 217 23.87 -4.63 -1.54
C SER A 217 23.44 -3.22 -1.93
N PRO A 218 22.43 -3.09 -2.80
CA PRO A 218 21.87 -1.78 -3.11
C PRO A 218 21.09 -1.22 -1.91
N VAL A 219 21.08 0.11 -1.79
CA VAL A 219 20.22 0.82 -0.83
C VAL A 219 18.91 1.19 -1.51
N TYR A 220 17.80 0.94 -0.82
CA TYR A 220 16.47 1.35 -1.24
C TYR A 220 16.00 2.54 -0.41
N VAL A 221 15.60 3.62 -1.09
CA VAL A 221 14.98 4.79 -0.46
C VAL A 221 13.59 4.94 -1.04
N GLU A 222 12.59 5.02 -0.19
CA GLU A 222 11.19 5.07 -0.58
C GLU A 222 10.57 6.41 -0.18
N ALA A 223 9.68 6.91 -1.01
CA ALA A 223 8.87 8.09 -0.74
C ALA A 223 7.46 7.94 -1.31
N ILE A 224 6.47 8.36 -0.54
CA ILE A 224 5.10 8.53 -1.02
C ILE A 224 5.03 9.90 -1.69
N LEU A 225 4.73 9.92 -2.98
CA LEU A 225 4.69 11.14 -3.79
C LEU A 225 3.34 11.30 -4.49
N MET A 226 3.04 12.54 -4.88
CA MET A 226 1.89 12.83 -5.75
C MET A 226 2.06 12.13 -7.10
N PRO A 227 0.99 11.51 -7.64
CA PRO A 227 0.99 10.97 -8.99
C PRO A 227 1.31 12.04 -10.03
N VAL A 228 2.03 11.66 -11.09
CA VAL A 228 2.39 12.57 -12.17
C VAL A 228 2.19 11.94 -13.54
N GLY A 229 1.58 12.69 -14.46
CA GLY A 229 1.47 12.32 -15.87
C GLY A 229 2.74 12.59 -16.67
N THR A 230 3.70 13.31 -16.10
CA THR A 230 5.04 13.56 -16.64
C THR A 230 5.99 13.91 -15.50
N ALA A 231 7.20 13.40 -15.54
CA ALA A 231 8.24 13.76 -14.59
C ALA A 231 9.10 14.96 -15.05
N GLU A 232 8.62 15.74 -16.01
CA GLU A 232 9.31 16.96 -16.44
C GLU A 232 9.55 17.91 -15.26
N GLY A 233 10.79 18.33 -15.09
CA GLY A 233 11.20 19.20 -13.99
C GLY A 233 11.41 18.48 -12.64
N ILE A 234 11.18 17.18 -12.56
CA ILE A 234 11.46 16.39 -11.35
C ILE A 234 12.91 15.91 -11.38
N THR A 235 13.58 16.07 -10.25
CA THR A 235 14.96 15.64 -10.06
C THR A 235 15.07 14.71 -8.85
N VAL A 236 16.06 13.82 -8.88
CA VAL A 236 16.54 13.07 -7.72
C VAL A 236 17.98 13.53 -7.45
N ASN A 237 18.22 14.05 -6.27
CA ASN A 237 19.55 14.40 -5.78
C ASN A 237 19.98 13.37 -4.73
N VAL A 238 21.17 12.80 -4.91
CA VAL A 238 21.84 11.94 -3.94
C VAL A 238 23.08 12.66 -3.45
N HIS A 239 23.10 13.07 -2.19
CA HIS A 239 24.26 13.67 -1.54
C HIS A 239 25.09 12.55 -0.93
N VAL A 240 26.30 12.33 -1.47
CA VAL A 240 27.20 11.23 -1.04
C VAL A 240 28.64 11.74 -0.94
N ASP A 241 29.31 11.43 0.18
CA ASP A 241 30.70 11.85 0.50
C ASP A 241 30.91 13.37 0.27
N GLY A 242 29.95 14.20 0.69
CA GLY A 242 29.99 15.65 0.55
C GLY A 242 29.80 16.16 -0.88
N ARG A 243 29.26 15.35 -1.80
CA ARG A 243 29.03 15.70 -3.21
C ARG A 243 27.60 15.43 -3.63
N ASP A 244 27.06 16.30 -4.47
CA ASP A 244 25.73 16.17 -5.04
C ASP A 244 25.76 15.45 -6.39
N PHE A 245 24.93 14.43 -6.53
CA PHE A 245 24.65 13.73 -7.76
C PHE A 245 23.19 13.93 -8.13
N THR A 246 22.92 14.90 -9.00
CA THR A 246 21.56 15.24 -9.41
C THR A 246 21.22 14.59 -10.74
N TYR A 247 20.08 13.92 -10.77
CA TYR A 247 19.52 13.31 -11.96
C TYR A 247 18.13 13.88 -12.25
N ALA A 248 17.96 14.46 -13.43
CA ALA A 248 16.66 14.87 -13.92
C ALA A 248 15.90 13.66 -14.48
N LEU A 249 14.72 13.40 -13.96
CA LEU A 249 13.90 12.30 -14.45
C LEU A 249 13.43 12.61 -15.89
N PRO A 250 13.48 11.64 -16.81
CA PRO A 250 12.92 11.81 -18.14
C PRO A 250 11.44 12.17 -18.10
N PRO A 251 10.97 13.08 -18.96
CA PRO A 251 9.54 13.45 -19.02
C PRO A 251 8.59 12.27 -19.26
N THR A 252 9.10 11.18 -19.86
CA THR A 252 8.35 9.95 -20.11
C THR A 252 8.08 9.13 -18.85
N HIS A 253 8.73 9.45 -17.74
CA HIS A 253 8.42 8.81 -16.47
C HIS A 253 7.05 9.28 -15.96
N VAL A 254 6.18 8.30 -15.73
CA VAL A 254 4.81 8.48 -15.27
C VAL A 254 4.60 7.56 -14.08
N TRP A 255 3.98 8.06 -13.03
CA TRP A 255 3.45 7.21 -11.96
C TRP A 255 2.02 7.59 -11.62
N ASN A 256 1.16 6.60 -11.65
CA ASN A 256 -0.26 6.75 -11.40
C ASN A 256 -0.59 6.47 -9.92
N PRO A 257 -1.76 6.91 -9.43
CA PRO A 257 -2.24 6.54 -8.10
C PRO A 257 -2.19 5.03 -7.87
N GLY A 258 -1.77 4.61 -6.68
CA GLY A 258 -1.68 3.20 -6.31
C GLY A 258 -0.55 2.42 -6.99
N MET A 259 0.39 3.07 -7.67
CA MET A 259 1.54 2.39 -8.27
C MET A 259 2.77 2.44 -7.38
N ILE A 260 3.57 1.38 -7.47
CA ILE A 260 4.95 1.35 -7.00
C ILE A 260 5.85 1.56 -8.21
N VAL A 261 6.67 2.58 -8.18
CA VAL A 261 7.61 2.90 -9.26
C VAL A 261 9.04 2.82 -8.74
N SER A 262 9.88 2.04 -9.40
CA SER A 262 11.29 1.90 -9.05
C SER A 262 12.17 2.66 -10.04
N VAL A 263 13.07 3.50 -9.53
CA VAL A 263 14.07 4.23 -10.30
C VAL A 263 15.44 3.81 -9.81
N SER A 264 16.32 3.38 -10.72
CA SER A 264 17.69 3.00 -10.37
C SER A 264 18.64 4.18 -10.54
N ALA A 265 19.31 4.58 -9.46
CA ALA A 265 20.40 5.53 -9.44
C ALA A 265 21.72 4.76 -9.30
N ILE A 266 22.56 4.78 -10.33
CA ILE A 266 23.86 4.11 -10.32
C ILE A 266 24.95 5.18 -10.24
N LEU A 267 25.75 5.13 -9.18
CA LEU A 267 26.89 6.02 -9.01
C LEU A 267 28.09 5.47 -9.78
N TYR A 268 28.78 6.36 -10.48
CA TYR A 268 30.02 6.07 -11.19
C TYR A 268 31.13 7.01 -10.70
N SER A 269 32.39 6.58 -10.77
CA SER A 269 33.54 7.40 -10.43
C SER A 269 33.67 8.65 -11.31
N ILE A 270 33.06 8.62 -12.50
CA ILE A 270 32.94 9.76 -13.41
C ILE A 270 31.45 10.03 -13.58
N LEU A 271 30.98 11.16 -13.12
CA LEU A 271 29.60 11.70 -13.14
C LEU A 271 28.73 11.19 -14.31
N LYS A 272 28.12 10.01 -14.16
CA LYS A 272 27.03 9.56 -15.02
C LYS A 272 26.02 8.80 -14.15
N VAL A 273 24.90 9.43 -13.86
CA VAL A 273 23.72 8.71 -13.37
C VAL A 273 23.03 8.14 -14.60
N LYS A 274 22.94 6.82 -14.72
CA LYS A 274 22.05 6.16 -15.68
C LYS A 274 20.80 5.76 -14.94
N SER A 275 19.66 6.30 -15.35
CA SER A 275 18.37 5.77 -14.95
C SER A 275 18.03 4.57 -15.83
N LEU A 276 17.68 3.48 -15.21
CA LEU A 276 17.04 2.36 -15.86
C LEU A 276 15.68 2.20 -15.21
N MET A 277 14.60 2.56 -15.93
CA MET A 277 13.28 2.06 -15.58
C MET A 277 13.31 0.57 -15.87
N ILE A 278 13.06 -0.24 -14.87
CA ILE A 278 12.76 -1.65 -15.04
C ILE A 278 11.24 -1.72 -15.09
N PRO A 279 10.62 -1.90 -16.27
CA PRO A 279 9.23 -2.31 -16.32
C PRO A 279 9.19 -3.74 -15.78
N PHE A 280 8.37 -3.98 -14.81
CA PHE A 280 8.05 -5.33 -14.31
C PHE A 280 6.92 -5.94 -15.13
#